data_f0e67a5b1a3e0a8de75da8cdacbdc13f
#
_entry.id   f0e67a5b1a3e0a8de75da8cdacbdc13f
#
_cell.length_a   1.000
_cell.length_b   1.000
_cell.length_c   1.000
_cell.angle_alpha   90.00
_cell.angle_beta   90.00
_cell.angle_gamma   90.00
#
_symmetry.space_group_name_H-M   'P 1'
#
loop_
_entity.id
_entity.type
_entity.pdbx_description
1 polymer ?
#
loop_
_entity_poly.entity_id
_entity_poly.type
_entity_poly.pdbx_seq_one_letter_code
_entity_poly.pdbx_strand_id
1 'polypeptide(L)'
;MSSELMASRSEAGCNLAETALDNARAVAPVLRAAGDQIEAGRALPPDVLSAMHAGGLFRLTLPRRHGGAELSLPQLAQVTGIIAGADASAGWCLGQSMGCAMSAAYMDEAPARQVFDASDAVLSWGFGPQGRAMAVDGGYMVSGTWRFSSGSHHATWLGGHSKVFEADGSPRTGSDGLQTNRTALFPRAAAEMADDWHVMGLRGTRSESYTVKDLFVAEALTLDRDAEAERQINTTLFHIPTITVYASVFSGVALGIAQSAFDDLLALGREKKASIARSSLRESPVFQTRLAELQAQLGSAQAYHHAALTDVWDVVESTGVLSMPNRARIRLATTYAINEATSVTEQIYRLAGSNAIFNDQPFERRFRDIHAVSQQLQGRHTNYENVGRFMMDLDVDWVTM
;
A
#
# COMPACT_ATOMS: atom_id res chain seq x y z
N MET A 1 -27.75 2.17 -21.85
CA MET A 1 -26.51 1.37 -22.10
C MET A 1 -26.95 -0.07 -22.21
N SER A 2 -26.63 -0.76 -23.31
CA SER A 2 -27.12 -2.12 -23.55
C SER A 2 -26.40 -3.13 -22.65
N SER A 3 -27.09 -4.23 -22.31
CA SER A 3 -26.54 -5.34 -21.51
C SER A 3 -25.23 -5.93 -22.09
N GLU A 4 -25.07 -5.88 -23.41
CA GLU A 4 -23.85 -6.30 -24.11
C GLU A 4 -22.63 -5.42 -23.81
N LEU A 5 -22.81 -4.11 -23.63
CA LEU A 5 -21.71 -3.21 -23.24
C LEU A 5 -21.26 -3.42 -21.78
N MET A 6 -22.19 -3.79 -20.90
CA MET A 6 -21.87 -4.16 -19.52
C MET A 6 -21.15 -5.52 -19.46
N ALA A 7 -21.60 -6.50 -20.23
CA ALA A 7 -20.94 -7.81 -20.32
C ALA A 7 -19.51 -7.70 -20.86
N SER A 8 -19.31 -6.95 -21.96
CA SER A 8 -17.96 -6.79 -22.55
C SER A 8 -16.99 -6.02 -21.63
N ARG A 9 -17.48 -5.06 -20.83
CA ARG A 9 -16.66 -4.37 -19.82
C ARG A 9 -16.29 -5.28 -18.64
N SER A 10 -17.21 -6.17 -18.24
CA SER A 10 -16.95 -7.18 -17.20
C SER A 10 -15.90 -8.20 -17.65
N GLU A 11 -15.99 -8.70 -18.88
CA GLU A 11 -15.00 -9.64 -19.44
C GLU A 11 -13.62 -9.01 -19.62
N ALA A 12 -13.53 -7.77 -20.11
CA ALA A 12 -12.25 -7.06 -20.25
C ALA A 12 -11.62 -6.76 -18.87
N GLY A 13 -12.42 -6.40 -17.87
CA GLY A 13 -11.97 -6.18 -16.50
C GLY A 13 -11.46 -7.47 -15.82
N CYS A 14 -12.16 -8.59 -16.05
CA CYS A 14 -11.75 -9.90 -15.56
C CYS A 14 -10.40 -10.33 -16.15
N ASN A 15 -10.20 -10.14 -17.45
CA ASN A 15 -8.95 -10.50 -18.14
C ASN A 15 -7.76 -9.66 -17.65
N LEU A 16 -7.93 -8.34 -17.41
CA LEU A 16 -6.86 -7.49 -16.86
C LEU A 16 -6.48 -7.88 -15.44
N ALA A 17 -7.43 -8.30 -14.63
CA ALA A 17 -7.21 -8.75 -13.26
C ALA A 17 -6.45 -10.07 -13.20
N GLU A 18 -6.85 -11.06 -13.99
CA GLU A 18 -6.16 -12.34 -14.10
C GLU A 18 -4.72 -12.12 -14.57
N THR A 19 -4.51 -11.29 -15.60
CA THR A 19 -3.19 -10.91 -16.10
C THR A 19 -2.34 -10.26 -15.00
N ALA A 20 -2.89 -9.35 -14.18
CA ALA A 20 -2.14 -8.71 -13.10
C ALA A 20 -1.73 -9.68 -12.00
N LEU A 21 -2.61 -10.62 -11.62
CA LEU A 21 -2.30 -11.69 -10.66
C LEU A 21 -1.24 -12.65 -11.19
N ASP A 22 -1.32 -13.02 -12.46
CA ASP A 22 -0.32 -13.90 -13.09
C ASP A 22 1.03 -13.20 -13.24
N ASN A 23 1.04 -11.92 -13.58
CA ASN A 23 2.27 -11.12 -13.60
C ASN A 23 2.89 -11.00 -12.21
N ALA A 24 2.08 -10.80 -11.16
CA ALA A 24 2.58 -10.79 -9.79
C ALA A 24 3.19 -12.14 -9.40
N ARG A 25 2.56 -13.26 -9.77
CA ARG A 25 3.10 -14.60 -9.54
C ARG A 25 4.40 -14.85 -10.32
N ALA A 26 4.50 -14.33 -11.54
CA ALA A 26 5.71 -14.44 -12.36
C ALA A 26 6.89 -13.60 -11.80
N VAL A 27 6.62 -12.44 -11.21
CA VAL A 27 7.62 -11.57 -10.58
C VAL A 27 8.07 -12.09 -9.21
N ALA A 28 7.20 -12.78 -8.46
CA ALA A 28 7.49 -13.25 -7.12
C ALA A 28 8.78 -14.08 -6.97
N PRO A 29 9.16 -15.01 -7.87
CA PRO A 29 10.44 -15.71 -7.81
C PRO A 29 11.65 -14.80 -7.92
N VAL A 30 11.59 -13.76 -8.77
CA VAL A 30 12.67 -12.75 -8.92
C VAL A 30 12.89 -12.02 -7.60
N LEU A 31 11.81 -11.61 -6.94
CA LEU A 31 11.85 -10.94 -5.63
C LEU A 31 12.45 -11.85 -4.55
N ARG A 32 12.03 -13.12 -4.48
CA ARG A 32 12.58 -14.05 -3.49
C ARG A 32 14.08 -14.24 -3.67
N ALA A 33 14.54 -14.36 -4.92
CA ALA A 33 15.96 -14.52 -5.22
C ALA A 33 16.78 -13.27 -4.87
N ALA A 34 16.18 -12.07 -4.95
CA ALA A 34 16.82 -10.80 -4.64
C ALA A 34 16.70 -10.39 -3.15
N GLY A 35 16.01 -11.16 -2.30
CA GLY A 35 15.66 -10.76 -0.94
C GLY A 35 16.83 -10.28 -0.08
N ASP A 36 17.98 -10.96 -0.11
CA ASP A 36 19.18 -10.56 0.62
C ASP A 36 19.83 -9.29 0.05
N GLN A 37 19.77 -9.12 -1.26
CA GLN A 37 20.24 -7.90 -1.93
C GLN A 37 19.35 -6.71 -1.58
N ILE A 38 18.02 -6.88 -1.54
CA ILE A 38 17.06 -5.86 -1.13
C ILE A 38 17.32 -5.44 0.34
N GLU A 39 17.48 -6.42 1.23
CA GLU A 39 17.74 -6.19 2.65
C GLU A 39 19.07 -5.43 2.87
N ALA A 40 20.16 -5.91 2.26
CA ALA A 40 21.49 -5.32 2.41
C ALA A 40 21.59 -3.95 1.73
N GLY A 41 21.03 -3.80 0.54
CA GLY A 41 21.03 -2.56 -0.24
C GLY A 41 20.02 -1.52 0.27
N ARG A 42 19.09 -1.92 1.12
CA ARG A 42 17.98 -1.08 1.61
C ARG A 42 17.16 -0.47 0.47
N ALA A 43 17.10 -1.11 -0.70
CA ALA A 43 16.42 -0.62 -1.89
C ALA A 43 16.07 -1.79 -2.81
N LEU A 44 15.07 -1.59 -3.67
CA LEU A 44 14.78 -2.54 -4.75
C LEU A 44 15.86 -2.43 -5.84
N PRO A 45 16.54 -3.54 -6.22
CA PRO A 45 17.56 -3.51 -7.26
C PRO A 45 16.95 -3.29 -8.66
N PRO A 46 17.75 -2.83 -9.63
CA PRO A 46 17.27 -2.49 -10.97
C PRO A 46 16.60 -3.65 -11.74
N ASP A 47 17.06 -4.88 -11.57
CA ASP A 47 16.48 -6.08 -12.19
C ASP A 47 15.10 -6.41 -11.62
N VAL A 48 14.92 -6.25 -10.30
CA VAL A 48 13.61 -6.36 -9.63
C VAL A 48 12.66 -5.28 -10.14
N LEU A 49 13.10 -4.02 -10.20
CA LEU A 49 12.29 -2.92 -10.71
C LEU A 49 11.90 -3.15 -12.18
N SER A 50 12.84 -3.60 -13.01
CA SER A 50 12.58 -3.95 -14.41
C SER A 50 11.52 -5.04 -14.54
N ALA A 51 11.58 -6.10 -13.71
CA ALA A 51 10.57 -7.16 -13.70
C ALA A 51 9.19 -6.63 -13.25
N MET A 52 9.13 -5.78 -12.22
CA MET A 52 7.88 -5.17 -11.74
C MET A 52 7.26 -4.24 -12.79
N HIS A 53 8.06 -3.43 -13.50
CA HIS A 53 7.60 -2.59 -14.62
C HIS A 53 7.10 -3.42 -15.79
N ALA A 54 7.86 -4.44 -16.23
CA ALA A 54 7.46 -5.35 -17.30
C ALA A 54 6.14 -6.08 -16.97
N GLY A 55 5.92 -6.43 -15.70
CA GLY A 55 4.66 -6.97 -15.18
C GLY A 55 3.52 -5.95 -15.06
N GLY A 56 3.74 -4.66 -15.37
CA GLY A 56 2.72 -3.60 -15.26
C GLY A 56 2.29 -3.28 -13.83
N LEU A 57 3.04 -3.72 -12.81
CA LEU A 57 2.61 -3.67 -11.40
C LEU A 57 2.46 -2.24 -10.89
N PHE A 58 3.22 -1.27 -11.40
CA PHE A 58 3.10 0.15 -11.00
C PHE A 58 1.93 0.88 -11.67
N ARG A 59 1.12 0.18 -12.49
CA ARG A 59 0.00 0.78 -13.26
C ARG A 59 -1.39 0.27 -12.83
N LEU A 60 -1.50 -0.44 -11.72
CA LEU A 60 -2.71 -1.17 -11.32
C LEU A 60 -3.87 -0.25 -10.89
N THR A 61 -3.58 0.93 -10.35
CA THR A 61 -4.57 1.95 -9.95
C THR A 61 -4.57 3.17 -10.87
N LEU A 62 -3.65 3.22 -11.84
CA LEU A 62 -3.62 4.30 -12.81
C LEU A 62 -4.89 4.22 -13.68
N PRO A 63 -5.50 5.36 -14.05
CA PRO A 63 -6.64 5.37 -14.95
C PRO A 63 -6.37 4.70 -16.29
N ARG A 64 -7.37 4.01 -16.83
CA ARG A 64 -7.28 3.31 -18.14
C ARG A 64 -6.86 4.23 -19.28
N ARG A 65 -7.30 5.50 -19.28
CA ARG A 65 -6.87 6.50 -20.27
C ARG A 65 -5.38 6.79 -20.26
N HIS A 66 -4.69 6.47 -19.14
CA HIS A 66 -3.23 6.56 -18.97
C HIS A 66 -2.57 5.18 -18.99
N GLY A 67 -3.21 4.16 -19.55
CA GLY A 67 -2.68 2.81 -19.67
C GLY A 67 -2.67 2.03 -18.34
N GLY A 68 -3.54 2.38 -17.40
CA GLY A 68 -3.71 1.67 -16.14
C GLY A 68 -4.76 0.58 -16.18
N ALA A 69 -4.81 -0.25 -15.13
CA ALA A 69 -5.73 -1.38 -15.03
C ALA A 69 -7.01 -1.04 -14.25
N GLU A 70 -7.00 -0.04 -13.35
CA GLU A 70 -8.11 0.31 -12.45
C GLU A 70 -8.68 -0.93 -11.72
N LEU A 71 -7.79 -1.72 -11.09
CA LEU A 71 -8.21 -2.95 -10.41
C LEU A 71 -9.11 -2.67 -9.21
N SER A 72 -9.95 -3.64 -8.86
CA SER A 72 -10.79 -3.60 -7.67
C SER A 72 -9.98 -3.73 -6.37
N LEU A 73 -10.55 -3.28 -5.24
CA LEU A 73 -9.89 -3.39 -3.92
C LEU A 73 -9.43 -4.81 -3.58
N PRO A 74 -10.26 -5.88 -3.75
CA PRO A 74 -9.81 -7.24 -3.45
C PRO A 74 -8.67 -7.68 -4.38
N GLN A 75 -8.66 -7.29 -5.65
CA GLN A 75 -7.58 -7.61 -6.59
C GLN A 75 -6.27 -6.90 -6.24
N LEU A 76 -6.34 -5.60 -5.89
CA LEU A 76 -5.18 -4.83 -5.42
C LEU A 76 -4.56 -5.48 -4.17
N ALA A 77 -5.39 -5.88 -3.20
CA ALA A 77 -4.94 -6.54 -1.99
C ALA A 77 -4.31 -7.92 -2.27
N GLN A 78 -4.86 -8.70 -3.21
CA GLN A 78 -4.29 -9.98 -3.64
C GLN A 78 -2.93 -9.80 -4.30
N VAL A 79 -2.80 -8.84 -5.23
CA VAL A 79 -1.52 -8.56 -5.90
C VAL A 79 -0.45 -8.13 -4.89
N THR A 80 -0.78 -7.19 -3.99
CA THR A 80 0.18 -6.78 -2.95
C THR A 80 0.54 -7.91 -2.01
N GLY A 81 -0.40 -8.80 -1.68
CA GLY A 81 -0.16 -10.00 -0.88
C GLY A 81 0.82 -10.98 -1.55
N ILE A 82 0.67 -11.24 -2.86
CA ILE A 82 1.59 -12.10 -3.62
C ILE A 82 3.00 -11.51 -3.61
N ILE A 83 3.13 -10.22 -3.91
CA ILE A 83 4.43 -9.53 -3.94
C ILE A 83 5.06 -9.48 -2.54
N ALA A 84 4.30 -9.13 -1.50
CA ALA A 84 4.79 -9.07 -0.12
C ALA A 84 5.16 -10.44 0.46
N GLY A 85 4.47 -11.51 0.03
CA GLY A 85 4.86 -12.88 0.37
C GLY A 85 6.20 -13.30 -0.24
N ALA A 86 6.64 -12.64 -1.31
CA ALA A 86 7.96 -12.82 -1.89
C ALA A 86 9.00 -11.90 -1.24
N ASP A 87 8.69 -10.60 -1.14
CA ASP A 87 9.48 -9.59 -0.43
C ASP A 87 8.55 -8.49 0.13
N ALA A 88 8.60 -8.30 1.44
CA ALA A 88 7.71 -7.37 2.14
C ALA A 88 7.94 -5.91 1.75
N SER A 89 9.20 -5.52 1.52
CA SER A 89 9.57 -4.15 1.12
C SER A 89 9.06 -3.83 -0.28
N ALA A 90 9.16 -4.78 -1.21
CA ALA A 90 8.61 -4.63 -2.56
C ALA A 90 7.08 -4.51 -2.55
N GLY A 91 6.39 -5.35 -1.76
CA GLY A 91 4.94 -5.26 -1.57
C GLY A 91 4.50 -3.93 -0.98
N TRP A 92 5.26 -3.42 -0.02
CA TRP A 92 5.00 -2.12 0.60
C TRP A 92 5.19 -0.95 -0.37
N CYS A 93 6.32 -0.93 -1.13
CA CYS A 93 6.56 0.08 -2.16
C CYS A 93 5.48 0.08 -3.24
N LEU A 94 5.06 -1.12 -3.65
CA LEU A 94 3.98 -1.30 -4.61
C LEU A 94 2.66 -0.71 -4.07
N GLY A 95 2.27 -1.04 -2.83
CA GLY A 95 1.09 -0.49 -2.19
C GLY A 95 1.11 1.04 -2.08
N GLN A 96 2.29 1.61 -1.76
CA GLN A 96 2.48 3.06 -1.73
C GLN A 96 2.26 3.68 -3.13
N SER A 97 2.89 3.13 -4.15
CA SER A 97 2.77 3.64 -5.52
C SER A 97 1.33 3.56 -6.06
N MET A 98 0.56 2.54 -5.66
CA MET A 98 -0.85 2.41 -6.01
C MET A 98 -1.68 3.61 -5.53
N GLY A 99 -1.55 4.00 -4.26
CA GLY A 99 -2.23 5.19 -3.76
C GLY A 99 -1.75 6.48 -4.42
N CYS A 100 -0.46 6.58 -4.75
CA CYS A 100 0.10 7.72 -5.45
C CYS A 100 -0.43 7.85 -6.89
N ALA A 101 -0.51 6.76 -7.63
CA ALA A 101 -0.95 6.74 -9.03
C ALA A 101 -2.41 7.17 -9.22
N MET A 102 -3.26 7.04 -8.18
CA MET A 102 -4.63 7.57 -8.20
C MET A 102 -4.70 9.08 -8.46
N SER A 103 -3.61 9.82 -8.21
CA SER A 103 -3.53 11.28 -8.48
C SER A 103 -3.83 11.63 -9.93
N ALA A 104 -3.54 10.73 -10.87
CA ALA A 104 -3.85 10.96 -12.29
C ALA A 104 -5.35 11.19 -12.58
N ALA A 105 -6.23 10.72 -11.69
CA ALA A 105 -7.67 10.95 -11.80
C ALA A 105 -8.10 12.36 -11.39
N TYR A 106 -7.23 13.14 -10.77
CA TYR A 106 -7.47 14.51 -10.28
C TYR A 106 -6.68 15.55 -11.07
N MET A 107 -6.04 15.16 -12.14
CA MET A 107 -5.21 16.02 -12.98
C MET A 107 -5.81 16.16 -14.37
N ASP A 108 -5.57 17.32 -14.98
CA ASP A 108 -5.81 17.47 -16.41
C ASP A 108 -4.93 16.53 -17.22
N GLU A 109 -5.34 16.23 -18.46
CA GLU A 109 -4.69 15.19 -19.28
C GLU A 109 -3.21 15.46 -19.54
N ALA A 110 -2.83 16.70 -19.88
CA ALA A 110 -1.44 17.02 -20.23
C ALA A 110 -0.49 16.92 -19.02
N PRO A 111 -0.79 17.49 -17.83
CA PRO A 111 0.01 17.27 -16.62
C PRO A 111 0.05 15.80 -16.18
N ALA A 112 -1.07 15.07 -16.28
CA ALA A 112 -1.09 13.64 -15.94
C ALA A 112 -0.16 12.82 -16.86
N ARG A 113 -0.14 13.11 -18.16
CA ARG A 113 0.80 12.49 -19.11
C ARG A 113 2.24 12.81 -18.78
N GLN A 114 2.54 14.05 -18.41
CA GLN A 114 3.90 14.46 -18.00
C GLN A 114 4.42 13.60 -16.85
N VAL A 115 3.56 13.22 -15.90
CA VAL A 115 3.93 12.44 -14.71
C VAL A 115 3.94 10.93 -14.99
N PHE A 116 2.99 10.40 -15.80
CA PHE A 116 2.68 8.96 -15.83
C PHE A 116 2.89 8.27 -17.18
N ASP A 117 3.20 8.98 -18.30
CA ASP A 117 3.31 8.34 -19.62
C ASP A 117 4.62 7.55 -19.80
N ALA A 118 5.69 7.92 -19.09
CA ALA A 118 6.93 7.15 -19.15
C ALA A 118 6.71 5.70 -18.67
N SER A 119 7.32 4.73 -19.34
CA SER A 119 7.16 3.30 -19.04
C SER A 119 7.66 2.90 -17.65
N ASP A 120 8.59 3.68 -17.11
CA ASP A 120 9.18 3.56 -15.77
C ASP A 120 8.59 4.57 -14.76
N ALA A 121 7.50 5.24 -15.09
CA ALA A 121 6.89 6.24 -14.24
C ALA A 121 6.43 5.63 -12.91
N VAL A 122 6.93 6.19 -11.81
CA VAL A 122 6.50 5.93 -10.44
C VAL A 122 6.40 7.24 -9.70
N LEU A 123 5.26 7.50 -9.08
CA LEU A 123 5.05 8.60 -8.15
C LEU A 123 5.12 8.08 -6.72
N SER A 124 5.85 8.77 -5.87
CA SER A 124 5.92 8.52 -4.43
C SER A 124 5.83 9.81 -3.63
N TRP A 125 5.48 9.70 -2.35
CA TRP A 125 5.48 10.80 -1.40
C TRP A 125 5.64 10.37 0.05
N GLY A 126 6.00 11.32 0.91
CA GLY A 126 6.01 11.17 2.36
C GLY A 126 4.64 11.46 2.98
N PHE A 127 4.48 11.14 4.25
CA PHE A 127 3.22 11.24 4.97
C PHE A 127 2.91 12.66 5.44
N GLY A 128 1.66 13.10 5.24
CA GLY A 128 1.07 14.31 5.82
C GLY A 128 1.54 15.64 5.22
N PRO A 129 0.83 16.75 5.53
CA PRO A 129 1.11 18.07 5.01
C PRO A 129 2.27 18.75 5.78
N GLN A 130 3.50 18.29 5.52
CA GLN A 130 4.73 18.78 6.17
C GLN A 130 5.36 19.96 5.42
N GLY A 131 4.87 20.26 4.22
CA GLY A 131 5.37 21.36 3.39
C GLY A 131 4.56 22.64 3.55
N ARG A 132 5.14 23.69 2.97
CA ARG A 132 4.54 25.01 2.77
C ARG A 132 4.50 25.31 1.26
N ALA A 133 3.33 25.64 0.73
CA ALA A 133 3.10 26.07 -0.65
C ALA A 133 2.62 27.53 -0.62
N MET A 134 3.48 28.45 -1.01
CA MET A 134 3.14 29.88 -1.11
C MET A 134 2.64 30.20 -2.50
N ALA A 135 1.45 30.76 -2.60
CA ALA A 135 0.84 31.14 -3.88
C ALA A 135 1.68 32.23 -4.56
N VAL A 136 1.97 32.01 -5.83
CA VAL A 136 2.64 32.94 -6.72
C VAL A 136 1.94 32.91 -8.08
N ASP A 137 2.32 33.82 -8.98
CA ASP A 137 1.74 33.83 -10.33
C ASP A 137 1.99 32.48 -11.05
N GLY A 138 0.92 31.84 -11.50
CA GLY A 138 0.94 30.58 -12.24
C GLY A 138 1.22 29.30 -11.42
N GLY A 139 1.31 29.38 -10.08
CA GLY A 139 1.55 28.21 -9.25
C GLY A 139 1.95 28.50 -7.81
N TYR A 140 2.88 27.71 -7.30
CA TYR A 140 3.31 27.78 -5.89
C TYR A 140 4.83 27.69 -5.76
N MET A 141 5.38 28.45 -4.82
CA MET A 141 6.73 28.22 -4.28
C MET A 141 6.62 27.22 -3.13
N VAL A 142 7.20 26.04 -3.29
CA VAL A 142 7.08 24.91 -2.37
C VAL A 142 8.37 24.68 -1.62
N SER A 143 8.28 24.63 -0.29
CA SER A 143 9.39 24.27 0.59
C SER A 143 8.91 23.29 1.65
N GLY A 144 9.69 22.26 1.95
CA GLY A 144 9.33 21.28 2.97
C GLY A 144 10.28 20.08 3.02
N THR A 145 10.13 19.30 4.08
CA THR A 145 10.78 18.00 4.25
C THR A 145 9.70 16.96 4.54
N TRP A 146 9.60 15.94 3.71
CA TRP A 146 8.61 14.87 3.87
C TRP A 146 9.31 13.58 4.26
N ARG A 147 8.81 12.94 5.31
CA ARG A 147 9.34 11.71 5.90
C ARG A 147 8.49 10.50 5.49
N PHE A 148 9.03 9.29 5.66
CA PHE A 148 8.35 8.03 5.36
C PHE A 148 7.95 7.88 3.89
N SER A 149 8.83 8.30 2.97
CA SER A 149 8.56 8.29 1.53
C SER A 149 8.93 6.95 0.88
N SER A 150 8.15 5.91 1.18
CA SER A 150 8.40 4.57 0.66
C SER A 150 8.42 4.52 -0.86
N GLY A 151 9.48 3.95 -1.42
CA GLY A 151 9.67 3.87 -2.87
C GLY A 151 10.21 5.15 -3.52
N SER A 152 10.48 6.22 -2.77
CA SER A 152 11.04 7.46 -3.32
C SER A 152 12.40 7.28 -4.00
N HIS A 153 13.14 6.23 -3.64
CA HIS A 153 14.44 5.94 -4.23
C HIS A 153 14.34 5.56 -5.70
N HIS A 154 13.31 4.83 -6.10
CA HIS A 154 13.05 4.44 -7.49
C HIS A 154 11.91 5.24 -8.16
N ALA A 155 11.32 6.20 -7.47
CA ALA A 155 10.32 7.08 -8.05
C ALA A 155 10.94 8.00 -9.11
N THR A 156 10.17 8.31 -10.15
CA THR A 156 10.52 9.34 -11.16
C THR A 156 10.00 10.71 -10.73
N TRP A 157 8.88 10.73 -10.00
CA TRP A 157 8.23 11.92 -9.47
C TRP A 157 7.99 11.79 -7.97
N LEU A 158 8.04 12.92 -7.28
CA LEU A 158 7.69 13.03 -5.86
C LEU A 158 6.52 13.99 -5.67
N GLY A 159 5.75 13.77 -4.60
CA GLY A 159 4.64 14.62 -4.20
C GLY A 159 4.91 15.27 -2.84
N GLY A 160 4.72 16.57 -2.74
CA GLY A 160 4.87 17.33 -1.49
C GLY A 160 3.51 17.80 -0.95
N HIS A 161 2.95 17.08 0.02
CA HIS A 161 1.74 17.54 0.71
C HIS A 161 2.07 18.78 1.54
N SER A 162 1.41 19.90 1.24
CA SER A 162 1.77 21.22 1.76
C SER A 162 0.54 21.99 2.21
N LYS A 163 0.68 22.75 3.29
CA LYS A 163 -0.27 23.80 3.67
C LYS A 163 -0.11 24.99 2.73
N VAL A 164 -1.23 25.53 2.26
CA VAL A 164 -1.25 26.65 1.33
C VAL A 164 -1.25 27.98 2.08
N PHE A 165 -0.46 28.92 1.56
CA PHE A 165 -0.37 30.31 2.03
C PHE A 165 -0.54 31.26 0.86
N GLU A 166 -1.15 32.41 1.10
CA GLU A 166 -1.25 33.49 0.14
C GLU A 166 0.11 34.23 -0.02
N ALA A 167 0.23 35.08 -1.04
CA ALA A 167 1.45 35.82 -1.34
C ALA A 167 1.92 36.74 -0.19
N ASP A 168 0.98 37.19 0.67
CA ASP A 168 1.28 37.99 1.86
C ASP A 168 1.69 37.11 3.08
N GLY A 169 1.72 35.79 2.92
CA GLY A 169 2.08 34.83 3.95
C GLY A 169 0.96 34.41 4.87
N SER A 170 -0.28 34.89 4.67
CA SER A 170 -1.46 34.46 5.42
C SER A 170 -1.87 33.04 5.00
N PRO A 171 -2.41 32.20 5.93
CA PRO A 171 -2.92 30.89 5.56
C PRO A 171 -4.12 31.00 4.61
N ARG A 172 -4.14 30.21 3.52
CA ARG A 172 -5.35 30.05 2.71
C ARG A 172 -6.33 29.12 3.45
N THR A 173 -7.57 29.56 3.63
CA THR A 173 -8.62 28.77 4.29
C THR A 173 -9.71 28.40 3.29
N GLY A 174 -10.21 27.15 3.42
CA GLY A 174 -11.38 26.67 2.68
C GLY A 174 -12.70 27.23 3.23
N SER A 175 -13.81 26.85 2.59
CA SER A 175 -15.15 27.22 3.03
C SER A 175 -15.55 26.60 4.38
N ASP A 176 -14.85 25.56 4.81
CA ASP A 176 -14.97 24.89 6.12
C ASP A 176 -14.19 25.61 7.26
N GLY A 177 -13.45 26.69 6.92
CA GLY A 177 -12.60 27.43 7.85
C GLY A 177 -11.27 26.73 8.18
N LEU A 178 -10.98 25.58 7.59
CA LEU A 178 -9.71 24.87 7.76
C LEU A 178 -8.66 25.37 6.76
N GLN A 179 -7.40 25.28 7.14
CA GLN A 179 -6.32 25.64 6.23
C GLN A 179 -6.27 24.65 5.05
N THR A 180 -6.28 25.19 3.84
CA THR A 180 -6.18 24.42 2.59
C THR A 180 -4.86 23.68 2.50
N ASN A 181 -4.90 22.42 2.05
CA ASN A 181 -3.75 21.60 1.71
C ASN A 181 -3.73 21.35 0.21
N ARG A 182 -2.52 21.27 -0.38
CA ARG A 182 -2.32 20.80 -1.76
C ARG A 182 -1.14 19.86 -1.83
N THR A 183 -1.22 18.91 -2.75
CA THR A 183 -0.08 18.05 -3.10
C THR A 183 0.56 18.60 -4.35
N ALA A 184 1.79 19.10 -4.22
CA ALA A 184 2.60 19.57 -5.34
C ALA A 184 3.41 18.40 -5.91
N LEU A 185 3.37 18.17 -7.23
CA LEU A 185 4.13 17.13 -7.92
C LEU A 185 5.35 17.74 -8.60
N PHE A 186 6.51 17.12 -8.41
CA PHE A 186 7.78 17.56 -8.99
C PHE A 186 8.68 16.36 -9.32
N PRO A 187 9.60 16.51 -10.32
CA PRO A 187 10.57 15.47 -10.63
C PRO A 187 11.43 15.14 -9.40
N ARG A 188 11.71 13.85 -9.19
CA ARG A 188 12.55 13.40 -8.07
C ARG A 188 13.91 14.13 -8.03
N ALA A 189 14.48 14.45 -9.19
CA ALA A 189 15.75 15.16 -9.30
C ALA A 189 15.74 16.57 -8.69
N ALA A 190 14.55 17.17 -8.44
CA ALA A 190 14.42 18.48 -7.79
C ALA A 190 14.53 18.41 -6.26
N ALA A 191 14.53 17.21 -5.67
CA ALA A 191 14.56 17.01 -4.24
C ALA A 191 15.92 16.50 -3.76
N GLU A 192 16.34 16.98 -2.59
CA GLU A 192 17.49 16.46 -1.84
C GLU A 192 17.03 15.28 -0.98
N MET A 193 17.62 14.10 -1.21
CA MET A 193 17.31 12.87 -0.48
C MET A 193 18.20 12.74 0.75
N ALA A 194 17.63 12.36 1.90
CA ALA A 194 18.38 12.03 3.11
C ALA A 194 18.70 10.53 3.16
N ASP A 195 19.79 10.16 3.86
CA ASP A 195 20.07 8.75 4.22
C ASP A 195 19.68 8.51 5.70
N ASP A 196 18.38 8.54 5.99
CA ASP A 196 17.84 8.45 7.36
C ASP A 196 16.98 7.19 7.60
N TRP A 197 16.90 6.26 6.63
CA TRP A 197 16.11 5.04 6.77
C TRP A 197 16.91 3.88 7.39
N HIS A 198 17.14 3.96 8.70
CA HIS A 198 17.84 2.95 9.49
C HIS A 198 16.85 2.25 10.44
N VAL A 199 16.22 1.18 9.98
CA VAL A 199 15.05 0.57 10.61
C VAL A 199 15.22 -0.94 10.81
N MET A 200 14.39 -1.53 11.67
CA MET A 200 14.43 -2.96 11.95
C MET A 200 13.84 -3.81 10.81
N GLY A 201 12.73 -3.39 10.22
CA GLY A 201 12.01 -4.10 9.16
C GLY A 201 11.63 -3.17 8.02
N LEU A 202 11.17 -3.73 6.89
CA LEU A 202 10.88 -3.00 5.66
C LEU A 202 12.08 -2.17 5.17
N ARG A 203 13.29 -2.68 5.33
CA ARG A 203 14.53 -1.95 5.05
C ARG A 203 14.66 -1.61 3.57
N GLY A 204 14.24 -2.52 2.69
CA GLY A 204 14.27 -2.35 1.23
C GLY A 204 13.30 -1.29 0.69
N THR A 205 12.39 -0.76 1.51
CA THR A 205 11.50 0.33 1.09
C THR A 205 12.21 1.65 0.90
N ARG A 206 13.37 1.83 1.56
CA ARG A 206 14.14 3.06 1.57
C ARG A 206 13.27 4.30 1.74
N SER A 207 12.43 4.26 2.80
CA SER A 207 11.43 5.30 3.09
C SER A 207 12.08 6.56 3.67
N GLU A 208 13.13 7.02 3.01
CA GLU A 208 13.94 8.20 3.37
C GLU A 208 13.10 9.47 3.36
N SER A 209 13.60 10.49 4.06
CA SER A 209 13.10 11.85 3.93
C SER A 209 13.65 12.51 2.66
N TYR A 210 12.89 13.43 2.09
CA TYR A 210 13.38 14.32 1.04
C TYR A 210 12.97 15.77 1.32
N THR A 211 13.78 16.70 0.83
CA THR A 211 13.60 18.14 1.04
C THR A 211 13.62 18.90 -0.29
N VAL A 212 12.74 19.86 -0.43
CA VAL A 212 12.85 20.92 -1.44
C VAL A 212 12.80 22.28 -0.76
N LYS A 213 13.47 23.26 -1.38
CA LYS A 213 13.51 24.66 -0.92
C LYS A 213 13.17 25.57 -2.08
N ASP A 214 12.17 26.42 -1.88
CA ASP A 214 11.72 27.44 -2.84
C ASP A 214 11.60 26.91 -4.27
N LEU A 215 11.03 25.70 -4.41
CA LEU A 215 10.79 25.07 -5.70
C LEU A 215 9.50 25.61 -6.31
N PHE A 216 9.58 26.22 -7.49
CA PHE A 216 8.38 26.57 -8.24
C PHE A 216 7.71 25.30 -8.78
N VAL A 217 6.41 25.13 -8.48
CA VAL A 217 5.56 24.09 -9.03
C VAL A 217 4.35 24.78 -9.68
N ALA A 218 4.16 24.54 -10.98
CA ALA A 218 3.02 25.08 -11.71
C ALA A 218 1.70 24.57 -11.11
N GLU A 219 0.65 25.39 -11.11
CA GLU A 219 -0.65 25.03 -10.54
C GLU A 219 -1.21 23.72 -11.14
N ALA A 220 -1.02 23.50 -12.43
CA ALA A 220 -1.44 22.29 -13.15
C ALA A 220 -0.75 20.99 -12.64
N LEU A 221 0.37 21.09 -11.93
CA LEU A 221 1.07 19.99 -11.25
C LEU A 221 0.76 19.94 -9.75
N THR A 222 -0.32 20.59 -9.31
CA THR A 222 -0.81 20.50 -7.93
C THR A 222 -2.23 19.97 -7.90
N LEU A 223 -2.61 19.27 -6.84
CA LEU A 223 -3.94 18.70 -6.70
C LEU A 223 -4.36 18.56 -5.23
N ASP A 224 -5.65 18.53 -5.00
CA ASP A 224 -6.28 18.10 -3.76
C ASP A 224 -7.11 16.84 -4.04
N ARG A 225 -6.66 15.68 -3.53
CA ARG A 225 -7.35 14.40 -3.73
C ARG A 225 -8.56 14.20 -2.83
N ASP A 226 -8.71 15.05 -1.83
CA ASP A 226 -9.86 15.04 -0.93
C ASP A 226 -10.98 15.95 -1.46
N ALA A 227 -10.66 16.83 -2.44
CA ALA A 227 -11.61 17.68 -3.14
C ALA A 227 -12.29 16.91 -4.29
N GLU A 228 -13.52 16.45 -4.07
CA GLU A 228 -14.31 15.75 -5.12
C GLU A 228 -14.46 16.59 -6.40
N ALA A 229 -14.50 17.91 -6.29
CA ALA A 229 -14.60 18.82 -7.43
C ALA A 229 -13.39 18.78 -8.37
N GLU A 230 -12.22 18.37 -7.89
CA GLU A 230 -11.00 18.21 -8.71
C GLU A 230 -10.97 16.85 -9.44
N ARG A 231 -11.85 15.90 -9.08
CA ARG A 231 -11.86 14.58 -9.70
C ARG A 231 -12.34 14.63 -11.16
N GLN A 232 -11.47 14.25 -12.09
CA GLN A 232 -11.72 14.24 -13.54
C GLN A 232 -12.28 12.91 -14.06
N ILE A 233 -12.11 11.81 -13.28
CA ILE A 233 -12.48 10.46 -13.66
C ILE A 233 -13.41 9.87 -12.62
N ASN A 234 -14.56 9.36 -13.07
CA ASN A 234 -15.64 8.85 -12.24
C ASN A 234 -15.89 7.35 -12.46
N THR A 235 -14.81 6.54 -12.48
CA THR A 235 -14.94 5.08 -12.43
C THR A 235 -14.93 4.61 -10.98
N THR A 236 -15.35 3.37 -10.73
CA THR A 236 -15.57 2.81 -9.38
C THR A 236 -14.39 3.06 -8.43
N LEU A 237 -13.16 2.83 -8.89
CA LEU A 237 -11.96 3.01 -8.07
C LEU A 237 -11.82 4.43 -7.52
N PHE A 238 -12.14 5.45 -8.32
CA PHE A 238 -11.93 6.86 -7.93
C PHE A 238 -13.08 7.44 -7.10
N HIS A 239 -14.16 6.69 -6.86
CA HIS A 239 -15.14 6.98 -5.80
C HIS A 239 -14.65 6.55 -4.41
N ILE A 240 -13.53 5.82 -4.34
CA ILE A 240 -12.96 5.30 -3.10
C ILE A 240 -11.79 6.22 -2.67
N PRO A 241 -11.84 6.81 -1.47
CA PRO A 241 -10.74 7.63 -0.95
C PRO A 241 -9.42 6.87 -0.91
N THR A 242 -8.32 7.56 -1.19
CA THR A 242 -6.98 6.96 -1.21
C THR A 242 -6.61 6.29 0.12
N ILE A 243 -7.08 6.84 1.25
CA ILE A 243 -6.85 6.23 2.57
C ILE A 243 -7.46 4.83 2.69
N THR A 244 -8.61 4.59 2.05
CA THR A 244 -9.27 3.28 2.00
C THR A 244 -8.53 2.32 1.07
N VAL A 245 -7.99 2.82 -0.05
CA VAL A 245 -7.13 2.02 -0.93
C VAL A 245 -5.85 1.60 -0.19
N TYR A 246 -5.20 2.54 0.53
CA TYR A 246 -4.04 2.21 1.38
C TYR A 246 -4.38 1.16 2.45
N ALA A 247 -5.55 1.26 3.10
CA ALA A 247 -5.98 0.25 4.06
C ALA A 247 -6.05 -1.14 3.42
N SER A 248 -6.62 -1.23 2.22
CA SER A 248 -6.80 -2.48 1.48
C SER A 248 -5.47 -3.09 1.02
N VAL A 249 -4.57 -2.30 0.46
CA VAL A 249 -3.29 -2.83 -0.07
C VAL A 249 -2.30 -3.16 1.04
N PHE A 250 -2.22 -2.37 2.12
CA PHE A 250 -1.29 -2.65 3.23
C PHE A 250 -1.76 -3.82 4.12
N SER A 251 -3.07 -4.05 4.23
CA SER A 251 -3.57 -5.28 4.84
C SER A 251 -3.28 -6.51 3.96
N GLY A 252 -3.32 -6.36 2.63
CA GLY A 252 -2.83 -7.36 1.69
C GLY A 252 -1.35 -7.69 1.91
N VAL A 253 -0.50 -6.68 2.09
CA VAL A 253 0.93 -6.86 2.44
C VAL A 253 1.08 -7.68 3.71
N ALA A 254 0.37 -7.33 4.79
CA ALA A 254 0.44 -8.05 6.06
C ALA A 254 0.03 -9.52 5.91
N LEU A 255 -1.09 -9.78 5.24
CA LEU A 255 -1.58 -11.15 4.98
C LEU A 255 -0.60 -11.95 4.12
N GLY A 256 0.05 -11.31 3.14
CA GLY A 256 1.06 -11.94 2.29
C GLY A 256 2.31 -12.37 3.09
N ILE A 257 2.80 -11.52 3.99
CA ILE A 257 3.91 -11.85 4.91
C ILE A 257 3.54 -13.04 5.79
N ALA A 258 2.36 -13.00 6.41
CA ALA A 258 1.90 -14.07 7.30
C ALA A 258 1.70 -15.40 6.58
N GLN A 259 1.13 -15.38 5.36
CA GLN A 259 0.96 -16.57 4.54
C GLN A 259 2.32 -17.20 4.19
N SER A 260 3.27 -16.37 3.75
CA SER A 260 4.59 -16.86 3.41
C SER A 260 5.37 -17.38 4.64
N ALA A 261 5.19 -16.74 5.82
CA ALA A 261 5.74 -17.27 7.07
C ALA A 261 5.13 -18.62 7.44
N PHE A 262 3.83 -18.80 7.22
CA PHE A 262 3.13 -20.07 7.45
C PHE A 262 3.65 -21.18 6.51
N ASP A 263 3.83 -20.87 5.22
CA ASP A 263 4.35 -21.80 4.23
C ASP A 263 5.77 -22.28 4.59
N ASP A 264 6.63 -21.36 5.05
CA ASP A 264 7.98 -21.68 5.52
C ASP A 264 7.95 -22.54 6.80
N LEU A 265 7.04 -22.26 7.74
CA LEU A 265 6.88 -23.09 8.94
C LEU A 265 6.42 -24.52 8.58
N LEU A 266 5.51 -24.63 7.61
CA LEU A 266 5.05 -25.93 7.11
C LEU A 266 6.19 -26.71 6.46
N ALA A 267 7.04 -26.06 5.66
CA ALA A 267 8.23 -26.65 5.06
C ALA A 267 9.22 -27.10 6.14
N LEU A 268 9.54 -26.24 7.09
CA LEU A 268 10.39 -26.56 8.24
C LEU A 268 9.88 -27.77 9.01
N GLY A 269 8.57 -27.83 9.29
CA GLY A 269 7.94 -28.94 10.00
C GLY A 269 8.06 -30.28 9.29
N ARG A 270 8.05 -30.28 7.95
CA ARG A 270 8.20 -31.48 7.12
C ARG A 270 9.63 -32.00 7.07
N GLU A 271 10.62 -31.12 7.08
CA GLU A 271 12.03 -31.43 6.85
C GLU A 271 12.81 -31.66 8.16
N LYS A 272 12.46 -30.96 9.25
CA LYS A 272 13.26 -30.93 10.48
C LYS A 272 13.19 -32.24 11.24
N LYS A 273 14.31 -32.93 11.33
CA LYS A 273 14.54 -33.99 12.32
C LYS A 273 14.99 -33.36 13.63
N ALA A 274 14.29 -33.64 14.71
CA ALA A 274 14.68 -33.12 16.03
C ALA A 274 16.04 -33.70 16.46
N SER A 275 17.03 -32.84 16.78
CA SER A 275 18.38 -33.27 17.14
C SER A 275 18.47 -33.91 18.53
N ILE A 276 17.55 -33.63 19.45
CA ILE A 276 17.52 -34.07 20.83
C ILE A 276 16.25 -34.89 21.17
N ALA A 277 15.13 -34.63 20.47
CA ALA A 277 13.89 -35.35 20.69
C ALA A 277 13.84 -36.68 19.91
N ARG A 278 13.15 -37.68 20.46
CA ARG A 278 12.96 -38.99 19.80
C ARG A 278 12.04 -39.00 18.61
N SER A 279 11.30 -37.89 18.36
CA SER A 279 10.33 -37.72 17.25
C SER A 279 10.64 -36.46 16.45
N SER A 280 10.33 -36.46 15.14
CA SER A 280 10.40 -35.30 14.27
C SER A 280 9.34 -34.25 14.64
N LEU A 281 9.52 -32.97 14.23
CA LEU A 281 8.48 -31.94 14.41
C LEU A 281 7.15 -32.39 13.73
N ARG A 282 7.25 -33.05 12.59
CA ARG A 282 6.12 -33.58 11.84
C ARG A 282 5.23 -34.53 12.68
N GLU A 283 5.82 -35.29 13.60
CA GLU A 283 5.13 -36.27 14.46
C GLU A 283 4.71 -35.69 15.81
N SER A 284 5.04 -34.45 16.11
CA SER A 284 4.67 -33.79 17.37
C SER A 284 3.19 -33.38 17.37
N PRO A 285 2.33 -33.94 18.25
CA PRO A 285 0.94 -33.52 18.36
C PRO A 285 0.77 -32.04 18.69
N VAL A 286 1.69 -31.48 19.51
CA VAL A 286 1.67 -30.05 19.86
C VAL A 286 1.93 -29.20 18.63
N PHE A 287 2.92 -29.54 17.80
CA PHE A 287 3.22 -28.81 16.58
C PHE A 287 2.04 -28.89 15.59
N GLN A 288 1.46 -30.08 15.41
CA GLN A 288 0.31 -30.31 14.53
C GLN A 288 -0.91 -29.47 14.95
N THR A 289 -1.22 -29.46 16.27
CA THR A 289 -2.31 -28.64 16.82
C THR A 289 -2.08 -27.15 16.55
N ARG A 290 -0.88 -26.65 16.87
CA ARG A 290 -0.56 -25.24 16.66
C ARG A 290 -0.57 -24.83 15.19
N LEU A 291 -0.10 -25.70 14.30
CA LEU A 291 -0.16 -25.46 12.86
C LEU A 291 -1.60 -25.31 12.37
N ALA A 292 -2.52 -26.19 12.84
CA ALA A 292 -3.94 -26.14 12.48
C ALA A 292 -4.62 -24.86 13.03
N GLU A 293 -4.32 -24.47 14.28
CA GLU A 293 -4.83 -23.23 14.88
C GLU A 293 -4.38 -21.99 14.09
N LEU A 294 -3.10 -21.92 13.72
CA LEU A 294 -2.55 -20.83 12.91
C LEU A 294 -3.19 -20.75 11.51
N GLN A 295 -3.41 -21.92 10.87
CA GLN A 295 -4.11 -21.97 9.58
C GLN A 295 -5.54 -21.45 9.70
N ALA A 296 -6.26 -21.81 10.76
CA ALA A 296 -7.62 -21.33 11.00
C ALA A 296 -7.66 -19.81 11.27
N GLN A 297 -6.73 -19.30 12.09
CA GLN A 297 -6.62 -17.88 12.40
C GLN A 297 -6.30 -17.05 11.15
N LEU A 298 -5.29 -17.45 10.38
CA LEU A 298 -4.92 -16.76 9.13
C LEU A 298 -6.03 -16.84 8.08
N GLY A 299 -6.60 -18.04 7.88
CA GLY A 299 -7.65 -18.25 6.90
C GLY A 299 -8.93 -17.46 7.20
N SER A 300 -9.31 -17.34 8.48
CA SER A 300 -10.46 -16.51 8.86
C SER A 300 -10.22 -15.02 8.64
N ALA A 301 -8.99 -14.53 8.93
CA ALA A 301 -8.62 -13.14 8.65
C ALA A 301 -8.64 -12.84 7.14
N GLN A 302 -8.09 -13.75 6.32
CA GLN A 302 -8.11 -13.64 4.85
C GLN A 302 -9.54 -13.66 4.29
N ALA A 303 -10.39 -14.57 4.77
CA ALA A 303 -11.77 -14.69 4.30
C ALA A 303 -12.60 -13.44 4.65
N TYR A 304 -12.51 -12.96 5.90
CA TYR A 304 -13.20 -11.74 6.32
C TYR A 304 -12.73 -10.51 5.55
N HIS A 305 -11.42 -10.35 5.40
CA HIS A 305 -10.82 -9.27 4.63
C HIS A 305 -11.31 -9.27 3.17
N HIS A 306 -11.21 -10.42 2.50
CA HIS A 306 -11.64 -10.55 1.11
C HIS A 306 -13.14 -10.27 0.93
N ALA A 307 -13.99 -10.85 1.78
CA ALA A 307 -15.44 -10.63 1.73
C ALA A 307 -15.80 -9.14 1.94
N ALA A 308 -15.16 -8.47 2.92
CA ALA A 308 -15.44 -7.06 3.18
C ALA A 308 -15.05 -6.15 1.99
N LEU A 309 -13.89 -6.41 1.37
CA LEU A 309 -13.45 -5.62 0.21
C LEU A 309 -14.33 -5.88 -1.02
N THR A 310 -14.74 -7.13 -1.26
CA THR A 310 -15.59 -7.51 -2.39
C THR A 310 -16.98 -6.89 -2.25
N ASP A 311 -17.64 -7.12 -1.11
CA ASP A 311 -18.99 -6.60 -0.89
C ASP A 311 -19.06 -5.08 -0.98
N VAL A 312 -18.03 -4.37 -0.45
CA VAL A 312 -18.00 -2.90 -0.54
C VAL A 312 -17.70 -2.44 -1.96
N TRP A 313 -16.81 -3.14 -2.67
CA TRP A 313 -16.55 -2.83 -4.08
C TRP A 313 -17.82 -2.94 -4.91
N ASP A 314 -18.59 -4.02 -4.78
CA ASP A 314 -19.83 -4.26 -5.53
C ASP A 314 -20.88 -3.18 -5.23
N VAL A 315 -20.97 -2.72 -3.97
CA VAL A 315 -21.87 -1.60 -3.62
C VAL A 315 -21.41 -0.31 -4.27
N VAL A 316 -20.13 0.03 -4.24
CA VAL A 316 -19.61 1.26 -4.86
C VAL A 316 -19.75 1.19 -6.38
N GLU A 317 -19.50 0.03 -6.99
CA GLU A 317 -19.68 -0.17 -8.43
C GLU A 317 -21.13 0.05 -8.88
N SER A 318 -22.10 -0.41 -8.09
CA SER A 318 -23.51 -0.28 -8.41
C SER A 318 -24.10 1.10 -8.09
N THR A 319 -23.57 1.79 -7.06
CA THR A 319 -24.16 3.04 -6.54
C THR A 319 -23.33 4.30 -6.83
N GLY A 320 -22.03 4.15 -7.11
CA GLY A 320 -21.08 5.26 -7.20
C GLY A 320 -20.73 5.89 -5.84
N VAL A 321 -21.17 5.32 -4.71
CA VAL A 321 -21.04 5.93 -3.39
C VAL A 321 -20.40 4.98 -2.38
N LEU A 322 -19.34 5.44 -1.72
CA LEU A 322 -18.78 4.78 -0.54
C LEU A 322 -19.41 5.38 0.73
N SER A 323 -20.44 4.71 1.24
CA SER A 323 -21.15 5.13 2.46
C SER A 323 -20.30 4.93 3.73
N MET A 324 -20.68 5.62 4.83
CA MET A 324 -20.00 5.45 6.13
C MET A 324 -20.05 4.02 6.68
N PRO A 325 -21.17 3.28 6.63
CA PRO A 325 -21.16 1.87 7.01
C PRO A 325 -20.13 1.06 6.22
N ASN A 326 -19.96 1.33 4.94
CA ASN A 326 -18.99 0.65 4.09
C ASN A 326 -17.53 1.05 4.42
N ARG A 327 -17.29 2.33 4.73
CA ARG A 327 -15.99 2.79 5.23
C ARG A 327 -15.63 2.10 6.53
N ALA A 328 -16.54 2.07 7.50
CA ALA A 328 -16.36 1.39 8.77
C ALA A 328 -16.09 -0.11 8.59
N ARG A 329 -16.79 -0.77 7.66
CA ARG A 329 -16.60 -2.19 7.35
C ARG A 329 -15.19 -2.47 6.81
N ILE A 330 -14.70 -1.67 5.83
CA ILE A 330 -13.34 -1.81 5.31
C ILE A 330 -12.32 -1.52 6.42
N ARG A 331 -12.51 -0.44 7.18
CA ARG A 331 -11.60 -0.07 8.27
C ARG A 331 -11.46 -1.19 9.29
N LEU A 332 -12.57 -1.80 9.70
CA LEU A 332 -12.58 -2.93 10.63
C LEU A 332 -11.84 -4.14 10.06
N ALA A 333 -12.19 -4.55 8.84
CA ALA A 333 -11.63 -5.75 8.22
C ALA A 333 -10.13 -5.62 7.95
N THR A 334 -9.67 -4.46 7.45
CA THR A 334 -8.25 -4.21 7.15
C THR A 334 -7.40 -4.09 8.40
N THR A 335 -7.90 -3.41 9.44
CA THR A 335 -7.22 -3.33 10.74
C THR A 335 -7.11 -4.70 11.39
N TYR A 336 -8.20 -5.49 11.38
CA TYR A 336 -8.22 -6.86 11.87
C TYR A 336 -7.22 -7.73 11.12
N ALA A 337 -7.20 -7.67 9.79
CA ALA A 337 -6.28 -8.46 8.97
C ALA A 337 -4.80 -8.16 9.30
N ILE A 338 -4.42 -6.90 9.50
CA ILE A 338 -3.03 -6.53 9.87
C ILE A 338 -2.68 -7.09 11.26
N ASN A 339 -3.57 -6.95 12.25
CA ASN A 339 -3.30 -7.40 13.61
C ASN A 339 -3.25 -8.94 13.70
N GLU A 340 -4.14 -9.65 13.01
CA GLU A 340 -4.12 -11.12 12.97
C GLU A 340 -2.88 -11.64 12.23
N ALA A 341 -2.52 -11.03 11.10
CA ALA A 341 -1.29 -11.37 10.37
C ALA A 341 -0.04 -11.18 11.26
N THR A 342 -0.02 -10.13 12.06
CA THR A 342 1.07 -9.88 13.03
C THR A 342 1.10 -10.97 14.09
N SER A 343 -0.04 -11.26 14.71
CA SER A 343 -0.17 -12.31 15.74
C SER A 343 0.24 -13.69 15.23
N VAL A 344 -0.21 -14.05 14.03
CA VAL A 344 0.16 -15.32 13.37
C VAL A 344 1.67 -15.39 13.13
N THR A 345 2.28 -14.33 12.59
CA THR A 345 3.72 -14.30 12.29
C THR A 345 4.56 -14.38 13.56
N GLU A 346 4.16 -13.74 14.66
CA GLU A 346 4.79 -13.87 15.97
C GLU A 346 4.76 -15.30 16.51
N GLN A 347 3.61 -15.95 16.41
CA GLN A 347 3.45 -17.33 16.85
C GLN A 347 4.29 -18.29 16.00
N ILE A 348 4.36 -18.06 14.68
CA ILE A 348 5.21 -18.80 13.75
C ILE A 348 6.68 -18.65 14.13
N TYR A 349 7.15 -17.42 14.39
CA TYR A 349 8.52 -17.17 14.84
C TYR A 349 8.88 -17.99 16.09
N ARG A 350 7.99 -17.99 17.10
CA ARG A 350 8.18 -18.79 18.32
C ARG A 350 8.16 -20.30 18.06
N LEU A 351 7.29 -20.76 17.17
CA LEU A 351 7.13 -22.18 16.86
C LEU A 351 8.29 -22.73 16.02
N ALA A 352 8.94 -21.90 15.19
CA ALA A 352 10.16 -22.23 14.46
C ALA A 352 11.37 -22.44 15.39
N GLY A 353 11.31 -21.90 16.63
CA GLY A 353 12.31 -22.08 17.67
C GLY A 353 13.66 -21.47 17.28
N SER A 354 14.77 -22.16 17.62
CA SER A 354 16.13 -21.66 17.34
C SER A 354 16.44 -21.42 15.86
N ASN A 355 15.70 -22.00 14.93
CA ASN A 355 15.85 -21.72 13.50
C ASN A 355 15.47 -20.28 13.15
N ALA A 356 14.56 -19.68 13.93
CA ALA A 356 14.03 -18.37 13.63
C ALA A 356 15.04 -17.22 13.82
N ILE A 357 16.15 -17.44 14.52
CA ILE A 357 17.12 -16.36 14.81
C ILE A 357 18.22 -16.22 13.76
N PHE A 358 18.33 -17.15 12.80
CA PHE A 358 19.38 -17.13 11.80
C PHE A 358 18.99 -16.30 10.59
N ASN A 359 19.91 -15.46 10.09
CA ASN A 359 19.68 -14.57 8.95
C ASN A 359 19.53 -15.32 7.61
N ASP A 360 19.99 -16.55 7.50
CA ASP A 360 19.80 -17.43 6.35
C ASP A 360 18.43 -18.14 6.36
N GLN A 361 17.62 -17.88 7.39
CA GLN A 361 16.26 -18.40 7.53
C GLN A 361 15.25 -17.26 7.34
N PRO A 362 14.06 -17.54 6.78
CA PRO A 362 13.12 -16.48 6.44
C PRO A 362 12.42 -15.84 7.65
N PHE A 363 12.40 -16.50 8.81
CA PHE A 363 11.50 -16.15 9.92
C PHE A 363 11.85 -14.82 10.59
N GLU A 364 13.14 -14.51 10.80
CA GLU A 364 13.57 -13.30 11.50
C GLU A 364 13.23 -12.05 10.66
N ARG A 365 13.41 -12.09 9.33
CA ARG A 365 13.08 -11.00 8.43
C ARG A 365 11.57 -10.75 8.40
N ARG A 366 10.75 -11.82 8.26
CA ARG A 366 9.29 -11.71 8.28
C ARG A 366 8.77 -11.17 9.60
N PHE A 367 9.38 -11.57 10.72
CA PHE A 367 9.06 -11.03 12.04
C PHE A 367 9.34 -9.52 12.11
N ARG A 368 10.49 -9.05 11.65
CA ARG A 368 10.84 -7.63 11.64
C ARG A 368 9.93 -6.83 10.70
N ASP A 369 9.65 -7.36 9.53
CA ASP A 369 8.84 -6.70 8.51
C ASP A 369 7.39 -6.56 8.94
N ILE A 370 6.77 -7.60 9.50
CA ILE A 370 5.38 -7.52 9.96
C ILE A 370 5.21 -6.54 11.13
N HIS A 371 6.20 -6.44 12.02
CA HIS A 371 6.20 -5.44 13.07
C HIS A 371 6.34 -4.01 12.52
N ALA A 372 7.12 -3.80 11.48
CA ALA A 372 7.18 -2.50 10.79
C ALA A 372 5.84 -2.17 10.11
N VAL A 373 5.19 -3.15 9.46
CA VAL A 373 3.85 -3.00 8.86
C VAL A 373 2.81 -2.61 9.91
N SER A 374 2.79 -3.28 11.07
CA SER A 374 1.77 -3.06 12.10
C SER A 374 1.85 -1.68 12.78
N GLN A 375 3.00 -0.99 12.72
CA GLN A 375 3.16 0.36 13.27
C GLN A 375 2.56 1.47 12.42
N GLN A 376 2.15 1.16 11.19
CA GLN A 376 1.56 2.12 10.27
C GLN A 376 0.10 2.41 10.66
N LEU A 377 -0.42 3.55 10.24
CA LEU A 377 -1.77 4.07 10.54
C LEU A 377 -2.89 3.01 10.39
N GLN A 378 -2.80 2.13 9.37
CA GLN A 378 -3.85 1.16 9.06
C GLN A 378 -3.94 0.00 10.09
N GLY A 379 -2.84 -0.29 10.81
CA GLY A 379 -2.79 -1.33 11.85
C GLY A 379 -3.10 -0.84 13.27
N ARG A 380 -3.30 0.46 13.49
CA ARG A 380 -3.47 1.04 14.84
C ARG A 380 -4.75 0.55 15.53
N HIS A 381 -4.66 0.21 16.80
CA HIS A 381 -5.82 -0.18 17.63
C HIS A 381 -6.89 0.92 17.76
N THR A 382 -6.51 2.19 17.63
CA THR A 382 -7.45 3.32 17.62
C THR A 382 -8.46 3.25 16.47
N ASN A 383 -8.16 2.50 15.40
CA ASN A 383 -9.13 2.23 14.32
C ASN A 383 -10.32 1.42 14.83
N TYR A 384 -10.11 0.45 15.75
CA TYR A 384 -11.21 -0.28 16.39
C TYR A 384 -12.07 0.63 17.24
N GLU A 385 -11.46 1.56 18.01
CA GLU A 385 -12.18 2.56 18.77
C GLU A 385 -13.08 3.39 17.86
N ASN A 386 -12.53 3.91 16.75
CA ASN A 386 -13.27 4.73 15.80
C ASN A 386 -14.47 3.99 15.18
N VAL A 387 -14.27 2.72 14.79
CA VAL A 387 -15.38 1.85 14.32
C VAL A 387 -16.38 1.57 15.45
N GLY A 388 -15.92 1.30 16.66
CA GLY A 388 -16.79 1.12 17.83
C GLY A 388 -17.65 2.35 18.14
N ARG A 389 -17.08 3.55 18.02
CA ARG A 389 -17.82 4.84 18.15
C ARG A 389 -18.89 4.95 17.07
N PHE A 390 -18.58 4.60 15.82
CA PHE A 390 -19.56 4.55 14.73
C PHE A 390 -20.74 3.60 15.06
N MET A 391 -20.44 2.38 15.57
CA MET A 391 -21.45 1.40 15.94
C MET A 391 -22.37 1.85 17.10
N MET A 392 -21.92 2.83 17.87
CA MET A 392 -22.65 3.41 19.01
C MET A 392 -23.25 4.79 18.68
N ASP A 393 -23.31 5.16 17.39
CA ASP A 393 -23.83 6.46 16.90
C ASP A 393 -23.13 7.68 17.54
N LEU A 394 -21.83 7.56 17.85
CA LEU A 394 -20.98 8.63 18.36
C LEU A 394 -20.19 9.29 17.22
N ASP A 395 -19.69 10.51 17.48
CA ASP A 395 -18.81 11.21 16.55
C ASP A 395 -17.55 10.40 16.26
N VAL A 396 -17.16 10.34 14.99
CA VAL A 396 -16.00 9.59 14.49
C VAL A 396 -14.96 10.52 13.90
N ASP A 397 -13.70 10.06 13.89
CA ASP A 397 -12.65 10.69 13.09
C ASP A 397 -12.82 10.28 11.62
N TRP A 398 -13.37 11.17 10.82
CA TRP A 398 -13.67 10.98 9.39
C TRP A 398 -12.42 10.80 8.54
N VAL A 399 -11.28 11.35 8.98
CA VAL A 399 -10.01 11.29 8.23
C VAL A 399 -9.43 9.88 8.24
N THR A 400 -9.60 9.18 9.35
CA THR A 400 -9.05 7.83 9.52
C THR A 400 -10.08 6.71 9.31
N MET A 401 -11.35 7.05 9.10
CA MET A 401 -12.42 6.06 8.85
C MET A 401 -12.41 5.47 7.42
#